data_50458d740111753aa1bf5618c9d9c022
#
_entry.id   50458d740111753aa1bf5618c9d9c022
#
_cell.length_a   1.000
_cell.length_b   1.000
_cell.length_c   1.000
_cell.angle_alpha   90.00
_cell.angle_beta   90.00
_cell.angle_gamma   90.00
#
_symmetry.space_group_name_H-M   'P 1'
#
loop_
_entity.id
_entity.type
_entity.pdbx_description
1 polymer ?
#
loop_
_entity_poly.entity_id
_entity_poly.type
_entity_poly.pdbx_seq_one_letter_code
_entity_poly.pdbx_strand_id
1 'polypeptide(L)' 'MKNAKPTYIDLFAGCGGLSLGLHNAGWQGVFAIEKSPDAFKTLKYNLIDTVSHFNWPNWLPVENQEIDTVIKNYKDELTS' A
#
# COMPACT_ATOMS: atom_id res chain seq x y z
N MET A 1 -24.62 14.18 -1.09
CA MET A 1 -23.89 12.93 -0.89
C MET A 1 -22.42 13.12 -1.24
N LYS A 2 -21.60 12.60 -0.46
CA LYS A 2 -20.17 12.73 -0.66
C LYS A 2 -19.66 11.65 -1.56
N ASN A 3 -18.90 12.00 -2.56
CA ASN A 3 -18.32 11.04 -3.49
C ASN A 3 -16.92 10.65 -3.03
N ALA A 4 -16.87 9.87 -1.97
CA ALA A 4 -15.62 9.37 -1.48
C ALA A 4 -15.09 8.29 -2.42
N LYS A 5 -13.78 8.31 -2.71
CA LYS A 5 -13.17 7.24 -3.46
C LYS A 5 -13.16 5.97 -2.63
N PRO A 6 -13.41 4.80 -3.23
CA PRO A 6 -13.15 3.56 -2.52
C PRO A 6 -11.66 3.44 -2.24
N THR A 7 -11.33 2.81 -1.13
CA THR A 7 -9.94 2.62 -0.71
C THR A 7 -9.55 1.16 -0.77
N TYR A 8 -8.25 0.88 -0.83
CA TYR A 8 -7.76 -0.49 -0.85
C TYR A 8 -6.42 -0.61 -0.12
N ILE A 9 -6.14 -1.83 0.30
CA ILE A 9 -4.84 -2.25 0.81
C ILE A 9 -4.40 -3.41 -0.06
N ASP A 10 -3.17 -3.34 -0.58
CA ASP A 10 -2.65 -4.40 -1.44
C ASP A 10 -1.71 -5.28 -0.61
N LEU A 11 -2.12 -6.51 -0.34
CA LEU A 11 -1.39 -7.41 0.56
C LEU A 11 -0.28 -8.20 -0.12
N PHE A 12 -0.24 -8.24 -1.44
CA PHE A 12 0.78 -8.95 -2.20
C PHE A 12 1.13 -8.12 -3.41
N ALA A 13 1.72 -6.96 -3.14
CA ALA A 13 1.78 -5.90 -4.14
C ALA A 13 2.70 -6.20 -5.33
N GLY A 14 3.74 -6.99 -5.14
CA GLY A 14 4.74 -7.17 -6.19
C GLY A 14 5.31 -5.83 -6.60
N CYS A 15 5.41 -5.59 -7.89
CA CYS A 15 5.89 -4.31 -8.43
C CYS A 15 4.80 -3.24 -8.52
N GLY A 16 3.58 -3.54 -8.11
CA GLY A 16 2.52 -2.55 -8.02
C GLY A 16 1.54 -2.51 -9.19
N GLY A 17 1.52 -3.56 -10.04
CA GLY A 17 0.64 -3.56 -11.20
C GLY A 17 -0.84 -3.48 -10.85
N LEU A 18 -1.29 -4.26 -9.86
CA LEU A 18 -2.68 -4.20 -9.43
C LEU A 18 -3.01 -2.85 -8.81
N SER A 19 -2.12 -2.32 -7.97
CA SER A 19 -2.31 -1.01 -7.36
C SER A 19 -2.45 0.08 -8.41
N LEU A 20 -1.62 0.04 -9.45
CA LEU A 20 -1.72 1.01 -10.52
C LEU A 20 -3.08 0.91 -11.23
N GLY A 21 -3.54 -0.32 -11.51
CA GLY A 21 -4.83 -0.53 -12.14
C GLY A 21 -5.98 0.00 -11.29
N LEU A 22 -5.95 -0.26 -9.99
CA LEU A 22 -6.98 0.26 -9.08
C LEU A 22 -6.95 1.77 -9.01
N HIS A 23 -5.77 2.37 -8.95
CA HIS A 23 -5.64 3.82 -8.95
C HIS A 23 -6.24 4.42 -10.22
N ASN A 24 -5.94 3.84 -11.37
CA ASN A 24 -6.48 4.33 -12.65
C ASN A 24 -8.00 4.18 -12.73
N ALA A 25 -8.56 3.22 -11.98
CA ALA A 25 -10.01 3.04 -11.89
C ALA A 25 -10.67 3.96 -10.86
N GLY A 26 -9.91 4.84 -10.22
CA GLY A 26 -10.43 5.81 -9.27
C GLY A 26 -10.39 5.37 -7.80
N TRP A 27 -9.71 4.27 -7.49
CA TRP A 27 -9.54 3.83 -6.11
C TRP A 27 -8.35 4.51 -5.47
N GLN A 28 -8.43 4.74 -4.16
CA GLN A 28 -7.34 5.34 -3.40
C GLN A 28 -6.64 4.29 -2.56
N GLY A 29 -5.34 4.13 -2.76
CA GLY A 29 -4.55 3.21 -1.97
C GLY A 29 -4.24 3.76 -0.59
N VAL A 30 -4.25 2.89 0.42
CA VAL A 30 -3.82 3.22 1.78
C VAL A 30 -2.37 2.81 1.95
N PHE A 31 -2.09 1.53 1.79
CA PHE A 31 -0.71 1.04 1.77
C PHE A 31 -0.64 -0.29 1.00
N ALA A 32 0.58 -0.75 0.77
CA ALA A 32 0.82 -2.02 0.10
C ALA A 32 1.84 -2.82 0.91
N ILE A 33 1.70 -4.13 0.91
CA ILE A 33 2.62 -5.03 1.58
C ILE A 33 3.27 -5.93 0.53
N GLU A 34 4.59 -5.95 0.55
CA GLU A 34 5.39 -6.80 -0.32
C GLU A 34 6.65 -7.21 0.43
N LYS A 35 6.92 -8.51 0.51
CA LYS A 35 8.05 -9.01 1.27
C LYS A 35 9.37 -8.94 0.51
N SER A 36 9.34 -8.96 -0.81
CA SER A 36 10.54 -8.90 -1.64
C SER A 36 11.12 -7.49 -1.62
N PRO A 37 12.38 -7.29 -1.17
CA PRO A 37 12.97 -5.97 -1.17
C PRO A 37 13.05 -5.37 -2.57
N ASP A 38 13.38 -6.17 -3.58
CA ASP A 38 13.51 -5.67 -4.95
C ASP A 38 12.17 -5.26 -5.53
N ALA A 39 11.13 -6.08 -5.32
CA ALA A 39 9.79 -5.74 -5.79
C ALA A 39 9.26 -4.50 -5.09
N PHE A 40 9.47 -4.38 -3.78
CA PHE A 40 9.02 -3.21 -3.05
C PHE A 40 9.77 -1.94 -3.48
N LYS A 41 11.06 -2.07 -3.77
CA LYS A 41 11.85 -0.94 -4.26
C LYS A 41 11.27 -0.39 -5.55
N THR A 42 10.89 -1.27 -6.47
CA THR A 42 10.27 -0.87 -7.73
C THR A 42 8.91 -0.22 -7.50
N LEU A 43 8.08 -0.80 -6.65
CA LEU A 43 6.78 -0.24 -6.28
C LEU A 43 6.95 1.15 -5.66
N LYS A 44 7.88 1.29 -4.73
CA LYS A 44 8.13 2.55 -4.04
C LYS A 44 8.53 3.64 -5.03
N TYR A 45 9.45 3.32 -5.92
CA TYR A 45 9.90 4.29 -6.93
C TYR A 45 8.74 4.76 -7.80
N ASN A 46 7.95 3.83 -8.30
CA ASN A 46 6.91 4.15 -9.28
C ASN A 46 5.63 4.71 -8.67
N LEU A 47 5.23 4.25 -7.48
CA LEU A 47 3.91 4.54 -6.94
C LEU A 47 3.94 5.36 -5.65
N ILE A 48 5.10 5.62 -5.08
CA ILE A 48 5.20 6.39 -3.84
C ILE A 48 6.07 7.62 -4.05
N ASP A 49 7.29 7.43 -4.50
CA ASP A 49 8.27 8.53 -4.59
C ASP A 49 8.00 9.47 -5.77
N THR A 50 7.70 8.93 -6.95
CA THR A 50 7.52 9.71 -8.16
C THR A 50 6.18 10.42 -8.17
N VAL A 51 5.10 9.64 -8.02
CA VAL A 51 3.74 10.15 -7.90
C VAL A 51 3.05 9.28 -6.85
N SER A 52 2.68 9.88 -5.73
CA SER A 52 2.09 9.10 -4.64
C SER A 52 0.70 8.61 -5.00
N HIS A 53 0.54 7.30 -5.04
CA HIS A 53 -0.74 6.63 -5.25
C HIS A 53 -1.35 6.15 -3.94
N PHE A 54 -0.68 6.42 -2.81
CA PHE A 54 -1.08 5.93 -1.51
C PHE A 54 -1.18 7.05 -0.49
N ASN A 55 -2.15 6.94 0.41
CA ASN A 55 -2.20 7.73 1.64
C ASN A 55 -1.57 6.89 2.77
N TRP A 56 -0.26 6.76 2.73
CA TRP A 56 0.46 5.86 3.61
C TRP A 56 0.33 6.29 5.07
N PRO A 57 -0.11 5.40 5.96
CA PRO A 57 -0.30 5.78 7.36
C PRO A 57 1.05 5.98 8.06
N ASN A 58 1.06 6.90 9.03
CA ASN A 58 2.30 7.26 9.72
C ASN A 58 2.87 6.12 10.56
N TRP A 59 2.02 5.20 11.00
CA TRP A 59 2.46 4.10 11.86
C TRP A 59 3.11 2.96 11.11
N LEU A 60 3.05 2.94 9.77
CA LEU A 60 3.62 1.85 8.98
C LEU A 60 4.86 2.35 8.21
N PRO A 61 6.06 1.79 8.49
CA PRO A 61 7.24 2.16 7.71
C PRO A 61 7.07 1.89 6.22
N VAL A 62 7.65 2.75 5.40
CA VAL A 62 7.60 2.59 3.93
C VAL A 62 8.76 1.72 3.51
N GLU A 63 8.60 0.40 3.69
CA GLU A 63 9.64 -0.58 3.40
C GLU A 63 8.98 -1.93 3.09
N ASN A 64 9.78 -2.87 2.59
CA ASN A 64 9.25 -4.22 2.35
C ASN A 64 8.88 -4.88 3.69
N GLN A 65 7.75 -5.57 3.71
CA GLN A 65 7.20 -6.19 4.91
C GLN A 65 6.58 -7.55 4.55
N GLU A 66 6.60 -8.47 5.50
CA GLU A 66 5.78 -9.67 5.41
C GLU A 66 4.43 -9.42 6.06
N ILE A 67 3.37 -9.99 5.48
CA ILE A 67 2.01 -9.77 5.98
C ILE A 67 1.84 -10.24 7.42
N ASP A 68 2.42 -11.39 7.78
CA ASP A 68 2.32 -11.91 9.14
C ASP A 68 2.97 -10.97 10.15
N THR A 69 4.11 -10.38 9.79
CA THR A 69 4.82 -9.42 10.62
C THR A 69 3.99 -8.15 10.80
N VAL A 70 3.37 -7.67 9.74
CA VAL A 70 2.53 -6.47 9.82
C VAL A 70 1.32 -6.72 10.71
N ILE A 71 0.66 -7.85 10.56
CA ILE A 71 -0.49 -8.20 11.40
C ILE A 71 -0.08 -8.27 12.86
N LYS A 72 1.06 -8.92 13.15
CA LYS A 72 1.53 -9.08 14.51
C LYS A 72 1.90 -7.75 15.16
N ASN A 73 2.62 -6.90 14.44
CA ASN A 73 3.19 -5.67 15.01
C ASN A 73 2.21 -4.50 15.03
N TYR A 74 1.23 -4.49 14.13
CA TYR A 74 0.33 -3.36 13.94
C TYR A 74 -1.14 -3.74 14.09
N LYS A 75 -1.41 -4.78 14.87
CA LYS A 75 -2.78 -5.27 15.04
C LYS A 75 -3.71 -4.18 15.55
N ASP A 76 -3.28 -3.41 16.53
CA ASP A 76 -4.12 -2.37 17.11
C ASP A 76 -4.45 -1.28 16.10
N GLU A 77 -3.48 -0.87 15.30
CA GLU A 77 -3.68 0.13 14.25
C GLU A 77 -4.62 -0.39 13.16
N LEU A 78 -4.48 -1.67 12.80
CA LEU A 78 -5.30 -2.26 11.75
C LEU A 78 -6.75 -2.46 12.18
N THR A 79 -7.00 -2.59 13.47
CA THR A 79 -8.35 -2.88 13.99
C THR A 79 -9.03 -1.68 14.64
N SER A 80 -8.36 -0.55 14.72
CA SER A 80 -8.92 0.64 15.38
C SER A 80 -9.82 1.48 14.49
#